data_7fad575279fa2f8658b08a3eabce8620
#
_entry.id   7fad575279fa2f8658b08a3eabce8620
#
_cell.length_a   1.000
_cell.length_b   1.000
_cell.length_c   1.000
_cell.angle_alpha   90.00
_cell.angle_beta   90.00
_cell.angle_gamma   90.00
#
_symmetry.space_group_name_H-M   'P 1'
#
loop_
_entity.id
_entity.type
_entity.pdbx_description
1 polymer ?
#
loop_
_entity_poly.entity_id
_entity_poly.type
_entity_poly.pdbx_seq_one_letter_code
_entity_poly.pdbx_strand_id
1 'polypeptide(L)'
;MKRLYIVAVVSLGLCASEVSQLNLYDVPSGKIDYKISGSMDMMGMGSMKVSGKKRFIFKDNGKISLEEKVEVRKQNIMGQQQKTKTHTMNYRNGVVNYAVNFAQRRIDRMVNPMAMLAFGDNTKNVSQMIEANLKKIGAKKVGKSKVLGYSCDIWDIMGVKQCLYKGIPLKIESNIAGMKQVEVATKIDFSSVDDSAFKLPDFPVYSGSMEAMMNGIAPKQIDKSQLKQMDEQANKQIKQDANNLSNVKYDSNNNQDMTPSQESAMQEAIMNTMNKDGMLEQMRAKMLQGAKPRLLDALKSCYVDASNLKSANRCVDKFSLQFGGEMEYFDSWDSGVKAQAIKEIDDYKKAIPCIKSAKSMQVLMGCME
;
A
#
# COMPACT_ATOMS: atom_id res chain seq x y z
N MET A 1 13.26 16.07 -4.89
CA MET A 1 12.79 14.68 -4.71
C MET A 1 11.29 14.67 -4.86
N LYS A 2 10.80 14.32 -6.04
CA LYS A 2 9.40 13.90 -6.14
C LYS A 2 9.33 12.62 -5.32
N ARG A 3 8.59 12.67 -4.23
CA ARG A 3 8.33 11.53 -3.35
C ARG A 3 7.82 10.41 -4.23
N LEU A 4 8.50 9.29 -4.20
CA LEU A 4 8.03 8.03 -4.76
C LEU A 4 6.72 7.71 -4.04
N TYR A 5 5.61 8.19 -4.58
CA TYR A 5 4.31 7.72 -4.17
C TYR A 5 4.15 6.36 -4.83
N ILE A 6 4.55 5.33 -4.11
CA ILE A 6 3.91 4.05 -4.28
C ILE A 6 2.44 4.33 -4.01
N VAL A 7 1.70 4.55 -5.07
CA VAL A 7 0.25 4.38 -5.06
C VAL A 7 0.03 2.87 -4.97
N ALA A 8 0.43 2.30 -3.83
CA ALA A 8 -0.34 1.22 -3.30
C ALA A 8 -1.75 1.79 -3.26
N VAL A 9 -2.65 1.26 -4.07
CA VAL A 9 -4.07 1.31 -3.77
C VAL A 9 -4.17 0.61 -2.43
N VAL A 10 -3.94 1.40 -1.39
CA VAL A 10 -4.25 1.04 -0.04
C VAL A 10 -5.77 0.93 -0.04
N SER A 11 -6.27 -0.27 -0.30
CA SER A 11 -7.46 -0.70 0.38
C SER A 11 -7.06 -0.56 1.84
N LEU A 12 -7.34 0.63 2.41
CA LEU A 12 -7.11 0.95 3.80
C LEU A 12 -7.88 -0.06 4.63
N GLY A 13 -7.28 -1.21 4.85
CA GLY A 13 -7.53 -2.02 6.00
C GLY A 13 -6.97 -1.26 7.18
N LEU A 14 -7.75 -0.28 7.66
CA LEU A 14 -7.39 0.53 8.80
C LEU A 14 -7.32 -0.34 10.04
N CYS A 15 -6.25 -0.21 10.63
CA CYS A 15 -5.70 -0.75 11.84
C CYS A 15 -6.42 -0.26 13.08
N ALA A 16 -6.77 -1.10 14.01
CA ALA A 16 -6.62 -0.88 15.44
C ALA A 16 -7.12 -2.03 16.29
N SER A 17 -6.59 -2.13 17.28
CA SER A 17 -6.38 -2.68 18.61
C SER A 17 -7.56 -3.50 19.18
N GLU A 18 -7.31 -4.44 19.69
CA GLU A 18 -6.98 -5.29 20.79
C GLU A 18 -6.78 -6.73 20.37
N VAL A 19 -5.96 -7.34 21.09
CA VAL A 19 -5.49 -8.69 20.95
C VAL A 19 -6.56 -9.80 20.93
N SER A 20 -7.82 -9.47 21.07
CA SER A 20 -8.90 -10.45 20.96
C SER A 20 -9.75 -10.34 19.68
N GLN A 21 -9.92 -9.16 19.08
CA GLN A 21 -10.77 -9.02 17.88
C GLN A 21 -10.32 -7.86 16.99
N LEU A 22 -9.77 -8.16 15.82
CA LEU A 22 -9.49 -7.19 14.77
C LEU A 22 -10.83 -6.79 14.11
N ASN A 23 -11.55 -5.86 14.69
CA ASN A 23 -12.79 -5.34 14.11
C ASN A 23 -12.45 -4.18 13.17
N LEU A 24 -12.43 -4.45 11.87
CA LEU A 24 -12.22 -3.42 10.84
C LEU A 24 -13.53 -2.72 10.47
N TYR A 25 -14.66 -3.39 10.70
CA TYR A 25 -15.99 -2.90 10.38
C TYR A 25 -16.92 -3.06 11.58
N ASP A 26 -17.79 -2.07 11.80
CA ASP A 26 -18.88 -2.15 12.76
C ASP A 26 -20.10 -2.89 12.16
N VAL A 27 -19.82 -3.96 11.39
CA VAL A 27 -20.76 -4.88 10.78
C VAL A 27 -20.11 -6.26 10.79
N PRO A 28 -20.79 -7.30 11.32
CA PRO A 28 -20.17 -8.62 11.49
C PRO A 28 -19.77 -9.29 10.17
N SER A 29 -20.60 -9.19 9.15
CA SER A 29 -20.40 -9.84 7.85
C SER A 29 -21.16 -9.13 6.75
N GLY A 30 -20.79 -9.40 5.50
CA GLY A 30 -21.51 -8.88 4.36
C GLY A 30 -20.91 -9.24 3.00
N LYS A 31 -21.72 -8.98 1.98
CA LYS A 31 -21.38 -9.09 0.55
C LYS A 31 -21.74 -7.79 -0.14
N ILE A 32 -20.82 -7.21 -0.87
CA ILE A 32 -21.02 -5.95 -1.57
C ILE A 32 -20.49 -6.10 -2.99
N ASP A 33 -21.35 -5.83 -3.97
CA ASP A 33 -20.97 -5.75 -5.37
C ASP A 33 -20.80 -4.28 -5.75
N TYR A 34 -19.72 -3.96 -6.48
CA TYR A 34 -19.40 -2.62 -6.93
C TYR A 34 -19.32 -2.55 -8.46
N LYS A 35 -19.66 -1.39 -8.99
CA LYS A 35 -19.35 -0.98 -10.35
C LYS A 35 -18.15 -0.03 -10.31
N ILE A 36 -17.22 -0.25 -11.25
CA ILE A 36 -16.05 0.60 -11.45
C ILE A 36 -16.20 1.31 -12.78
N SER A 37 -15.94 2.60 -12.80
CA SER A 37 -15.87 3.42 -14.00
C SER A 37 -14.79 4.48 -13.84
N GLY A 38 -14.12 4.82 -14.93
CA GLY A 38 -13.10 5.87 -14.92
C GLY A 38 -12.75 6.33 -16.31
N SER A 39 -12.13 7.49 -16.37
CA SER A 39 -11.63 8.06 -17.61
C SER A 39 -10.43 8.96 -17.33
N MET A 40 -9.55 9.06 -18.29
CA MET A 40 -8.41 9.96 -18.34
C MET A 40 -8.34 10.57 -19.73
N ASP A 41 -8.15 11.88 -19.80
CA ASP A 41 -7.78 12.57 -21.02
C ASP A 41 -6.27 12.85 -20.96
N MET A 42 -5.56 12.44 -22.00
CA MET A 42 -4.11 12.57 -22.11
C MET A 42 -3.70 13.84 -22.88
N MET A 43 -4.40 14.94 -22.66
CA MET A 43 -4.05 16.25 -23.22
C MET A 43 -3.81 16.24 -24.74
N GLY A 44 -4.73 15.67 -25.50
CA GLY A 44 -4.65 15.58 -26.96
C GLY A 44 -3.84 14.40 -27.52
N MET A 45 -3.10 13.66 -26.68
CA MET A 45 -2.38 12.47 -27.11
C MET A 45 -3.25 11.21 -27.11
N GLY A 46 -4.44 11.29 -26.51
CA GLY A 46 -5.35 10.16 -26.45
C GLY A 46 -6.30 10.18 -25.25
N SER A 47 -6.98 9.06 -25.06
CA SER A 47 -7.89 8.88 -23.92
C SER A 47 -7.82 7.47 -23.37
N MET A 48 -8.13 7.34 -22.08
CA MET A 48 -8.30 6.04 -21.43
C MET A 48 -9.68 5.97 -20.77
N LYS A 49 -10.34 4.82 -20.93
CA LYS A 49 -11.58 4.48 -20.22
C LYS A 49 -11.40 3.21 -19.42
N VAL A 50 -11.86 3.24 -18.18
CA VAL A 50 -11.83 2.10 -17.26
C VAL A 50 -13.28 1.70 -16.96
N SER A 51 -13.55 0.41 -16.99
CA SER A 51 -14.83 -0.15 -16.55
C SER A 51 -14.59 -1.50 -15.87
N GLY A 52 -15.37 -1.80 -14.84
CA GLY A 52 -15.16 -3.05 -14.12
C GLY A 52 -16.25 -3.34 -13.10
N LYS A 53 -16.06 -4.47 -12.44
CA LYS A 53 -16.87 -4.93 -11.31
C LYS A 53 -15.93 -5.40 -10.21
N LYS A 54 -16.34 -5.15 -8.96
CA LYS A 54 -15.66 -5.67 -7.78
C LYS A 54 -16.70 -6.33 -6.88
N ARG A 55 -16.37 -7.47 -6.33
CA ARG A 55 -17.10 -8.13 -5.26
C ARG A 55 -16.25 -8.10 -4.00
N PHE A 56 -16.82 -7.67 -2.91
CA PHE A 56 -16.21 -7.67 -1.60
C PHE A 56 -17.07 -8.49 -0.64
N ILE A 57 -16.47 -9.50 -0.02
CA ILE A 57 -17.12 -10.40 0.93
C ILE A 57 -16.30 -10.35 2.21
N PHE A 58 -16.96 -10.27 3.37
CA PHE A 58 -16.27 -10.27 4.64
C PHE A 58 -17.09 -10.93 5.74
N LYS A 59 -16.40 -11.42 6.77
CA LYS A 59 -16.97 -11.90 8.02
C LYS A 59 -16.05 -11.59 9.19
N ASP A 60 -16.50 -11.87 10.43
CA ASP A 60 -15.77 -11.57 11.65
C ASP A 60 -15.30 -10.11 11.69
N ASN A 61 -16.26 -9.17 11.45
CA ASN A 61 -16.00 -7.72 11.41
C ASN A 61 -14.85 -7.31 10.47
N GLY A 62 -14.66 -8.04 9.37
CA GLY A 62 -13.63 -7.79 8.38
C GLY A 62 -12.29 -8.49 8.63
N LYS A 63 -12.15 -9.28 9.69
CA LYS A 63 -10.96 -10.09 9.94
C LYS A 63 -10.69 -11.07 8.79
N ILE A 64 -11.74 -11.67 8.27
CA ILE A 64 -11.71 -12.50 7.07
C ILE A 64 -12.40 -11.73 5.96
N SER A 65 -11.72 -11.56 4.83
CA SER A 65 -12.29 -10.86 3.68
C SER A 65 -11.74 -11.40 2.36
N LEU A 66 -12.58 -11.31 1.32
CA LEU A 66 -12.22 -11.63 -0.05
C LEU A 66 -12.70 -10.50 -0.94
N GLU A 67 -11.76 -9.95 -1.72
CA GLU A 67 -12.05 -8.97 -2.77
C GLU A 67 -11.70 -9.58 -4.12
N GLU A 68 -12.65 -9.62 -5.03
CA GLU A 68 -12.46 -10.04 -6.41
C GLU A 68 -12.80 -8.87 -7.34
N LYS A 69 -11.88 -8.52 -8.23
CA LYS A 69 -11.99 -7.37 -9.13
C LYS A 69 -11.68 -7.79 -10.57
N VAL A 70 -12.59 -7.45 -11.48
CA VAL A 70 -12.39 -7.57 -12.93
C VAL A 70 -12.51 -6.19 -13.54
N GLU A 71 -11.47 -5.75 -14.23
CA GLU A 71 -11.37 -4.42 -14.83
C GLU A 71 -10.95 -4.51 -16.29
N VAL A 72 -11.55 -3.68 -17.13
CA VAL A 72 -11.20 -3.52 -18.55
C VAL A 72 -10.77 -2.08 -18.75
N ARG A 73 -9.56 -1.90 -19.24
CA ARG A 73 -8.99 -0.63 -19.68
C ARG A 73 -9.00 -0.59 -21.20
N LYS A 74 -9.56 0.46 -21.75
CA LYS A 74 -9.52 0.79 -23.18
C LYS A 74 -8.73 2.08 -23.33
N GLN A 75 -7.64 2.02 -24.05
CA GLN A 75 -6.78 3.17 -24.33
C GLN A 75 -6.84 3.46 -25.81
N ASN A 76 -6.86 4.74 -26.17
CA ASN A 76 -6.65 5.20 -27.53
C ASN A 76 -5.49 6.20 -27.48
N ILE A 77 -4.33 5.80 -27.95
CA ILE A 77 -3.11 6.62 -27.96
C ILE A 77 -2.70 6.80 -29.41
N MET A 78 -2.68 8.05 -29.89
CA MET A 78 -2.32 8.39 -31.28
C MET A 78 -3.09 7.55 -32.31
N GLY A 79 -4.38 7.31 -32.09
CA GLY A 79 -5.23 6.51 -32.97
C GLY A 79 -5.12 4.99 -32.78
N GLN A 80 -4.16 4.51 -32.02
CA GLN A 80 -4.04 3.08 -31.72
C GLN A 80 -4.91 2.70 -30.52
N GLN A 81 -5.79 1.75 -30.72
CA GLN A 81 -6.67 1.24 -29.68
C GLN A 81 -6.05 0.00 -29.01
N GLN A 82 -5.90 0.07 -27.71
CA GLN A 82 -5.49 -1.07 -26.89
C GLN A 82 -6.57 -1.38 -25.84
N LYS A 83 -6.82 -2.68 -25.64
CA LYS A 83 -7.74 -3.17 -24.61
C LYS A 83 -7.01 -4.15 -23.72
N THR A 84 -6.95 -3.85 -22.42
CA THR A 84 -6.38 -4.73 -21.39
C THR A 84 -7.48 -5.15 -20.43
N LYS A 85 -7.52 -6.43 -20.08
CA LYS A 85 -8.40 -6.97 -19.05
C LYS A 85 -7.53 -7.48 -17.90
N THR A 86 -7.82 -7.02 -16.68
CA THR A 86 -7.19 -7.51 -15.45
C THR A 86 -8.23 -8.22 -14.60
N HIS A 87 -7.82 -9.31 -13.98
CA HIS A 87 -8.60 -10.05 -13.00
C HIS A 87 -7.70 -10.27 -11.79
N THR A 88 -8.11 -9.77 -10.64
CA THR A 88 -7.39 -9.87 -9.36
C THR A 88 -8.31 -10.39 -8.28
N MET A 89 -7.76 -11.12 -7.34
CA MET A 89 -8.45 -11.55 -6.13
C MET A 89 -7.49 -11.42 -4.97
N ASN A 90 -7.96 -10.85 -3.87
CA ASN A 90 -7.23 -10.73 -2.62
C ASN A 90 -8.06 -11.38 -1.52
N TYR A 91 -7.49 -12.35 -0.85
CA TYR A 91 -8.08 -12.97 0.33
C TYR A 91 -7.25 -12.63 1.56
N ARG A 92 -7.90 -12.24 2.62
CA ARG A 92 -7.28 -11.97 3.92
C ARG A 92 -7.85 -12.89 4.99
N ASN A 93 -6.98 -13.44 5.81
CA ASN A 93 -7.32 -14.18 7.01
C ASN A 93 -6.48 -13.66 8.19
N GLY A 94 -7.03 -12.73 8.94
CA GLY A 94 -6.30 -12.02 9.99
C GLY A 94 -5.16 -11.21 9.40
N VAL A 95 -3.95 -11.57 9.74
CA VAL A 95 -2.71 -10.91 9.29
C VAL A 95 -2.15 -11.47 8.00
N VAL A 96 -2.68 -12.57 7.51
CA VAL A 96 -2.22 -13.25 6.29
C VAL A 96 -3.03 -12.77 5.10
N ASN A 97 -2.35 -12.34 4.05
CA ASN A 97 -2.92 -11.95 2.78
C ASN A 97 -2.51 -12.91 1.67
N TYR A 98 -3.44 -13.22 0.79
CA TYR A 98 -3.27 -14.01 -0.41
C TYR A 98 -3.64 -13.18 -1.62
N ALA A 99 -2.67 -12.87 -2.47
CA ALA A 99 -2.88 -12.18 -3.73
C ALA A 99 -2.91 -13.20 -4.88
N VAL A 100 -4.03 -13.29 -5.58
CA VAL A 100 -4.21 -14.21 -6.71
C VAL A 100 -3.87 -13.51 -8.01
N ASN A 101 -2.88 -14.03 -8.71
CA ASN A 101 -2.54 -13.64 -10.06
C ASN A 101 -3.13 -14.65 -11.06
N PHE A 102 -4.25 -14.30 -11.69
CA PHE A 102 -4.93 -15.18 -12.63
C PHE A 102 -4.15 -15.37 -13.95
N ALA A 103 -3.36 -14.37 -14.37
CA ALA A 103 -2.56 -14.47 -15.59
C ALA A 103 -1.41 -15.48 -15.43
N GLN A 104 -0.77 -15.50 -14.26
CA GLN A 104 0.31 -16.42 -13.94
C GLN A 104 -0.19 -17.71 -13.28
N ARG A 105 -1.49 -17.83 -12.99
CA ARG A 105 -2.11 -18.93 -12.27
C ARG A 105 -1.38 -19.27 -10.98
N ARG A 106 -1.07 -18.25 -10.17
CA ARG A 106 -0.37 -18.39 -8.89
C ARG A 106 -1.04 -17.58 -7.79
N ILE A 107 -0.78 -17.96 -6.57
CA ILE A 107 -1.20 -17.27 -5.36
C ILE A 107 0.05 -16.87 -4.58
N ASP A 108 0.18 -15.60 -4.26
CA ASP A 108 1.24 -15.08 -3.41
C ASP A 108 0.71 -14.89 -1.99
N ARG A 109 1.26 -15.65 -1.04
CA ARG A 109 0.95 -15.54 0.40
C ARG A 109 1.95 -14.62 1.08
N MET A 110 1.45 -13.66 1.82
CA MET A 110 2.25 -12.72 2.60
C MET A 110 1.67 -12.55 4.00
N VAL A 111 2.54 -12.48 5.01
CA VAL A 111 2.16 -12.01 6.34
C VAL A 111 2.33 -10.50 6.35
N ASN A 112 1.29 -9.76 6.77
CA ASN A 112 1.36 -8.31 6.88
C ASN A 112 1.81 -7.92 8.30
N PRO A 113 3.09 -7.55 8.50
CA PRO A 113 3.59 -7.15 9.81
C PRO A 113 2.96 -5.86 10.30
N MET A 114 2.50 -4.99 9.40
CA MET A 114 1.82 -3.74 9.75
C MET A 114 0.41 -3.98 10.33
N ALA A 115 -0.15 -5.18 10.17
CA ALA A 115 -1.37 -5.53 10.87
C ALA A 115 -1.20 -5.52 12.39
N MET A 116 0.04 -5.63 12.89
CA MET A 116 0.36 -5.48 14.33
C MET A 116 0.07 -4.08 14.84
N LEU A 117 0.35 -3.05 14.04
CA LEU A 117 0.10 -1.64 14.41
C LEU A 117 -1.39 -1.32 14.48
N ALA A 118 -2.18 -2.25 13.99
CA ALA A 118 -3.61 -2.24 14.02
C ALA A 118 -4.21 -2.66 15.37
N PHE A 119 -3.42 -3.20 16.25
CA PHE A 119 -3.84 -3.78 17.49
C PHE A 119 -3.56 -2.83 18.67
N GLY A 120 -4.36 -1.80 18.90
CA GLY A 120 -4.29 -0.92 20.07
C GLY A 120 -5.69 -0.73 20.68
N ASP A 121 -5.76 -0.52 21.96
CA ASP A 121 -6.84 -0.07 22.86
C ASP A 121 -8.32 -0.49 22.57
N ASN A 122 -8.81 -1.46 23.34
CA ASN A 122 -10.16 -2.05 23.31
C ASN A 122 -11.29 -1.18 23.88
N THR A 123 -10.99 0.00 24.34
CA THR A 123 -11.97 0.81 25.09
C THR A 123 -12.86 1.66 24.19
N LYS A 124 -12.53 1.79 22.89
CA LYS A 124 -13.25 2.66 21.97
C LYS A 124 -14.16 1.89 21.02
N ASN A 125 -15.33 2.45 20.74
CA ASN A 125 -16.22 1.98 19.68
C ASN A 125 -15.46 1.94 18.33
N VAL A 126 -15.64 0.88 17.55
CA VAL A 126 -14.98 0.67 16.24
C VAL A 126 -15.08 1.90 15.33
N SER A 127 -16.22 2.56 15.31
CA SER A 127 -16.43 3.79 14.51
C SER A 127 -15.55 4.96 14.98
N GLN A 128 -15.38 5.15 16.28
CA GLN A 128 -14.51 6.20 16.84
C GLN A 128 -13.04 5.92 16.56
N MET A 129 -12.67 4.67 16.58
CA MET A 129 -11.33 4.22 16.28
C MET A 129 -10.97 4.41 14.80
N ILE A 130 -11.88 4.07 13.90
CA ILE A 130 -11.73 4.32 12.46
C ILE A 130 -11.55 5.82 12.22
N GLU A 131 -12.37 6.66 12.85
CA GLU A 131 -12.27 8.11 12.74
C GLU A 131 -10.93 8.65 13.27
N ALA A 132 -10.46 8.17 14.42
CA ALA A 132 -9.17 8.56 14.98
C ALA A 132 -8.00 8.18 14.07
N ASN A 133 -8.03 6.97 13.52
CA ASN A 133 -7.00 6.50 12.60
C ASN A 133 -7.01 7.27 11.26
N LEU A 134 -8.18 7.58 10.73
CA LEU A 134 -8.32 8.44 9.54
C LEU A 134 -7.69 9.82 9.78
N LYS A 135 -7.95 10.44 10.94
CA LYS A 135 -7.36 11.72 11.31
C LYS A 135 -5.83 11.65 11.43
N LYS A 136 -5.28 10.56 12.01
CA LYS A 136 -3.82 10.37 12.14
C LYS A 136 -3.09 10.31 10.78
N ILE A 137 -3.73 9.76 9.74
CA ILE A 137 -3.17 9.76 8.39
C ILE A 137 -3.49 11.02 7.59
N GLY A 138 -4.00 12.06 8.25
CA GLY A 138 -4.31 13.34 7.61
C GLY A 138 -5.61 13.36 6.80
N ALA A 139 -6.48 12.36 6.96
CA ALA A 139 -7.79 12.34 6.31
C ALA A 139 -8.70 13.43 6.89
N LYS A 140 -9.50 14.04 6.02
CA LYS A 140 -10.48 15.09 6.40
C LYS A 140 -11.89 14.60 6.13
N LYS A 141 -12.77 14.75 7.13
CA LYS A 141 -14.20 14.53 6.94
C LYS A 141 -14.77 15.74 6.18
N VAL A 142 -15.24 15.50 4.94
CA VAL A 142 -15.64 16.57 4.02
C VAL A 142 -17.15 16.61 3.76
N GLY A 143 -17.92 15.67 4.32
CA GLY A 143 -19.37 15.69 4.16
C GLY A 143 -20.03 14.35 4.50
N LYS A 144 -21.29 14.24 4.05
CA LYS A 144 -22.09 13.01 4.14
C LYS A 144 -22.74 12.70 2.80
N SER A 145 -23.03 11.46 2.55
CA SER A 145 -23.75 10.99 1.36
C SER A 145 -24.61 9.78 1.69
N LYS A 146 -25.33 9.30 0.69
CA LYS A 146 -26.13 8.09 0.81
C LYS A 146 -25.90 7.19 -0.40
N VAL A 147 -25.63 5.91 -0.19
CA VAL A 147 -25.45 4.90 -1.23
C VAL A 147 -26.41 3.75 -0.95
N LEU A 148 -27.31 3.43 -1.87
CA LEU A 148 -28.33 2.38 -1.73
C LEU A 148 -29.11 2.45 -0.40
N GLY A 149 -29.42 3.66 0.07
CA GLY A 149 -30.13 3.87 1.34
C GLY A 149 -29.25 3.96 2.59
N TYR A 150 -28.00 3.56 2.53
CA TYR A 150 -27.05 3.62 3.64
C TYR A 150 -26.39 5.00 3.72
N SER A 151 -26.53 5.68 4.85
CA SER A 151 -25.88 6.98 5.10
C SER A 151 -24.41 6.77 5.47
N CYS A 152 -23.49 7.46 4.82
CA CYS A 152 -22.06 7.34 5.01
C CYS A 152 -21.36 8.70 5.14
N ASP A 153 -20.31 8.76 5.91
CA ASP A 153 -19.45 9.93 6.03
C ASP A 153 -18.42 9.94 4.89
N ILE A 154 -18.25 11.11 4.25
CA ILE A 154 -17.26 11.27 3.19
C ILE A 154 -15.95 11.73 3.81
N TRP A 155 -14.90 10.94 3.61
CA TRP A 155 -13.53 11.25 4.00
C TRP A 155 -12.67 11.51 2.78
N ASP A 156 -11.91 12.59 2.79
CA ASP A 156 -10.87 12.87 1.80
C ASP A 156 -9.53 12.42 2.36
N ILE A 157 -8.90 11.49 1.65
CA ILE A 157 -7.62 10.90 2.01
C ILE A 157 -6.68 11.16 0.83
N MET A 158 -5.89 12.23 0.90
CA MET A 158 -4.92 12.61 -0.15
C MET A 158 -5.56 12.71 -1.55
N GLY A 159 -6.75 13.30 -1.65
CA GLY A 159 -7.48 13.46 -2.92
C GLY A 159 -8.36 12.27 -3.32
N VAL A 160 -8.38 11.20 -2.52
CA VAL A 160 -9.32 10.08 -2.69
C VAL A 160 -10.48 10.26 -1.72
N LYS A 161 -11.69 10.47 -2.24
CA LYS A 161 -12.90 10.59 -1.42
C LYS A 161 -13.54 9.22 -1.21
N GLN A 162 -13.75 8.85 0.05
CA GLN A 162 -14.38 7.59 0.42
C GLN A 162 -15.64 7.86 1.25
N CYS A 163 -16.78 7.31 0.84
CA CYS A 163 -18.03 7.32 1.59
C CYS A 163 -18.05 6.09 2.47
N LEU A 164 -17.78 6.24 3.76
CA LEU A 164 -17.63 5.15 4.72
C LEU A 164 -18.91 4.95 5.53
N TYR A 165 -19.49 3.76 5.44
CA TYR A 165 -20.57 3.28 6.29
C TYR A 165 -20.01 2.25 7.27
N LYS A 166 -19.97 2.58 8.56
CA LYS A 166 -19.44 1.68 9.60
C LYS A 166 -18.03 1.09 9.25
N GLY A 167 -17.18 1.91 8.65
CA GLY A 167 -15.83 1.53 8.20
C GLY A 167 -15.78 0.94 6.79
N ILE A 168 -16.91 0.63 6.18
CA ILE A 168 -16.97 0.01 4.85
C ILE A 168 -17.09 1.09 3.79
N PRO A 169 -16.19 1.15 2.78
CA PRO A 169 -16.29 2.11 1.69
C PRO A 169 -17.39 1.72 0.71
N LEU A 170 -18.53 2.43 0.74
CA LEU A 170 -19.64 2.21 -0.21
C LEU A 170 -19.44 2.95 -1.53
N LYS A 171 -18.65 4.02 -1.54
CA LYS A 171 -18.23 4.73 -2.75
C LYS A 171 -16.81 5.25 -2.57
N ILE A 172 -16.00 5.10 -3.60
CA ILE A 172 -14.63 5.64 -3.68
C ILE A 172 -14.54 6.49 -4.94
N GLU A 173 -14.06 7.71 -4.82
CA GLU A 173 -13.82 8.62 -5.92
C GLU A 173 -12.37 9.08 -5.87
N SER A 174 -11.62 8.88 -6.93
CA SER A 174 -10.25 9.38 -7.07
C SER A 174 -10.12 10.27 -8.30
N ASN A 175 -9.28 11.30 -8.17
CA ASN A 175 -8.83 12.12 -9.27
C ASN A 175 -7.32 12.35 -9.09
N ILE A 176 -6.54 11.41 -9.60
CA ILE A 176 -5.09 11.39 -9.43
C ILE A 176 -4.45 11.50 -10.81
N ALA A 177 -3.59 12.49 -10.98
CA ALA A 177 -2.89 12.74 -12.25
C ALA A 177 -3.82 12.80 -13.48
N GLY A 178 -5.01 13.40 -13.33
CA GLY A 178 -6.00 13.53 -14.41
C GLY A 178 -6.86 12.28 -14.63
N MET A 179 -6.55 11.15 -13.98
CA MET A 179 -7.39 9.95 -14.04
C MET A 179 -8.50 10.05 -13.01
N LYS A 180 -9.73 10.17 -13.48
CA LYS A 180 -10.94 10.12 -12.65
C LYS A 180 -11.43 8.67 -12.60
N GLN A 181 -11.58 8.13 -11.39
CA GLN A 181 -12.14 6.80 -11.19
C GLN A 181 -13.20 6.83 -10.08
N VAL A 182 -14.26 6.08 -10.28
CA VAL A 182 -15.33 5.90 -9.32
C VAL A 182 -15.60 4.41 -9.15
N GLU A 183 -15.58 3.95 -7.90
CA GLU A 183 -16.13 2.68 -7.48
C GLU A 183 -17.38 2.97 -6.65
N VAL A 184 -18.51 2.36 -6.96
CA VAL A 184 -19.75 2.56 -6.21
C VAL A 184 -20.45 1.24 -5.99
N ALA A 185 -20.94 1.00 -4.76
CA ALA A 185 -21.72 -0.18 -4.42
C ALA A 185 -23.02 -0.20 -5.24
N THR A 186 -23.31 -1.34 -5.85
CA THR A 186 -24.52 -1.60 -6.63
C THR A 186 -25.45 -2.61 -5.98
N LYS A 187 -24.93 -3.39 -5.04
CA LYS A 187 -25.68 -4.30 -4.18
C LYS A 187 -24.99 -4.40 -2.83
N ILE A 188 -25.74 -4.39 -1.75
CA ILE A 188 -25.26 -4.52 -0.37
C ILE A 188 -26.14 -5.53 0.34
N ASP A 189 -25.51 -6.51 0.97
CA ASP A 189 -26.15 -7.52 1.79
C ASP A 189 -25.29 -7.77 3.03
N PHE A 190 -25.81 -7.42 4.21
CA PHE A 190 -25.14 -7.59 5.49
C PHE A 190 -25.63 -8.83 6.26
N SER A 191 -26.16 -9.82 5.56
CA SER A 191 -26.46 -11.13 6.14
C SER A 191 -25.20 -11.93 6.48
N SER A 192 -25.36 -13.03 7.20
CA SER A 192 -24.28 -13.95 7.49
C SER A 192 -23.66 -14.52 6.22
N VAL A 193 -22.34 -14.69 6.23
CA VAL A 193 -21.58 -15.21 5.10
C VAL A 193 -20.97 -16.55 5.46
N ASP A 194 -21.31 -17.57 4.67
CA ASP A 194 -20.75 -18.93 4.82
C ASP A 194 -19.28 -19.00 4.41
N ASP A 195 -18.52 -19.89 5.04
CA ASP A 195 -17.09 -20.11 4.77
C ASP A 195 -16.80 -20.52 3.33
N SER A 196 -17.75 -21.18 2.69
CA SER A 196 -17.65 -21.57 1.28
C SER A 196 -17.51 -20.39 0.31
N ALA A 197 -17.89 -19.17 0.76
CA ALA A 197 -17.76 -17.94 -0.03
C ALA A 197 -16.29 -17.46 -0.16
N PHE A 198 -15.39 -17.93 0.72
CA PHE A 198 -13.99 -17.49 0.78
C PHE A 198 -13.02 -18.47 0.09
N LYS A 199 -13.44 -19.04 -1.04
CA LYS A 199 -12.63 -20.04 -1.76
C LYS A 199 -11.61 -19.34 -2.66
N LEU A 200 -10.34 -19.75 -2.51
CA LEU A 200 -9.29 -19.43 -3.47
C LEU A 200 -9.33 -20.41 -4.65
N PRO A 201 -8.89 -20.01 -5.84
CA PRO A 201 -8.73 -20.91 -6.97
C PRO A 201 -7.65 -21.97 -6.66
N ASP A 202 -7.72 -23.10 -7.37
CA ASP A 202 -6.74 -24.18 -7.22
C ASP A 202 -5.45 -23.87 -8.00
N PHE A 203 -4.71 -22.86 -7.53
CA PHE A 203 -3.41 -22.46 -8.06
C PHE A 203 -2.30 -22.80 -7.07
N PRO A 204 -1.04 -22.97 -7.53
CA PRO A 204 0.12 -23.07 -6.65
C PRO A 204 0.23 -21.84 -5.75
N VAL A 205 0.55 -22.09 -4.46
CA VAL A 205 0.75 -21.02 -3.48
C VAL A 205 2.24 -20.82 -3.25
N TYR A 206 2.67 -19.59 -3.31
CA TYR A 206 4.03 -19.16 -3.04
C TYR A 206 4.05 -18.28 -1.79
N SER A 207 5.00 -18.51 -0.89
CA SER A 207 5.23 -17.63 0.25
C SER A 207 6.60 -16.97 0.14
N GLY A 208 6.60 -15.69 0.37
CA GLY A 208 7.79 -14.90 0.58
C GLY A 208 7.54 -13.95 1.76
N SER A 209 8.61 -13.60 2.48
CA SER A 209 8.54 -12.43 3.35
C SER A 209 8.65 -11.17 2.46
N MET A 210 8.12 -10.06 2.95
CA MET A 210 8.35 -8.76 2.29
C MET A 210 9.85 -8.51 2.13
N GLU A 211 10.64 -8.93 3.09
CA GLU A 211 12.08 -8.94 3.11
C GLU A 211 12.69 -9.73 1.95
N ALA A 212 12.28 -10.97 1.76
CA ALA A 212 12.76 -11.82 0.68
C ALA A 212 12.45 -11.19 -0.69
N MET A 213 11.25 -10.62 -0.85
CA MET A 213 10.85 -9.93 -2.08
C MET A 213 11.69 -8.67 -2.34
N MET A 214 11.99 -7.89 -1.29
CA MET A 214 12.87 -6.72 -1.38
C MET A 214 14.31 -7.10 -1.76
N ASN A 215 14.77 -8.29 -1.37
CA ASN A 215 16.09 -8.82 -1.69
C ASN A 215 16.14 -9.56 -3.04
N GLY A 216 15.07 -9.54 -3.82
CA GLY A 216 14.99 -10.27 -5.09
C GLY A 216 14.96 -11.79 -4.92
N ILE A 217 14.72 -12.30 -3.71
CA ILE A 217 14.58 -13.71 -3.43
C ILE A 217 13.20 -14.16 -3.91
N ALA A 218 13.17 -15.06 -4.88
CA ALA A 218 11.92 -15.57 -5.41
C ALA A 218 11.10 -16.26 -4.32
N PRO A 219 9.79 -16.00 -4.23
CA PRO A 219 8.91 -16.70 -3.29
C PRO A 219 8.97 -18.21 -3.53
N LYS A 220 8.98 -18.98 -2.44
CA LYS A 220 9.01 -20.46 -2.52
C LYS A 220 7.59 -21.01 -2.61
N GLN A 221 7.38 -22.00 -3.45
CA GLN A 221 6.13 -22.74 -3.50
C GLN A 221 5.94 -23.52 -2.19
N ILE A 222 4.72 -23.46 -1.65
CA ILE A 222 4.34 -24.10 -0.39
C ILE A 222 3.34 -25.22 -0.70
N ASP A 223 3.43 -26.31 0.05
CA ASP A 223 2.41 -27.33 0.07
C ASP A 223 1.12 -26.79 0.74
N LYS A 224 0.00 -26.95 0.05
CA LYS A 224 -1.30 -26.49 0.54
C LYS A 224 -1.71 -27.16 1.86
N SER A 225 -1.24 -28.36 2.14
CA SER A 225 -1.49 -29.06 3.40
C SER A 225 -0.93 -28.31 4.62
N GLN A 226 0.14 -27.54 4.42
CA GLN A 226 0.82 -26.78 5.47
C GLN A 226 0.22 -25.39 5.69
N LEU A 227 -0.58 -24.87 4.73
CA LEU A 227 -1.06 -23.48 4.74
C LEU A 227 -1.87 -23.16 6.00
N LYS A 228 -2.79 -24.04 6.40
CA LYS A 228 -3.64 -23.81 7.57
C LYS A 228 -2.80 -23.65 8.83
N GLN A 229 -1.84 -24.54 9.04
CA GLN A 229 -0.93 -24.49 10.19
C GLN A 229 -0.07 -23.23 10.18
N MET A 230 0.48 -22.86 9.02
CA MET A 230 1.26 -21.63 8.85
C MET A 230 0.45 -20.37 9.15
N ASP A 231 -0.83 -20.34 8.75
CA ASP A 231 -1.73 -19.19 9.01
C ASP A 231 -2.09 -19.10 10.50
N GLU A 232 -2.39 -20.22 11.13
CA GLU A 232 -2.65 -20.28 12.56
C GLU A 232 -1.44 -19.82 13.37
N GLN A 233 -0.23 -20.27 12.99
CA GLN A 233 1.01 -19.84 13.62
C GLN A 233 1.27 -18.34 13.44
N ALA A 234 1.12 -17.81 12.22
CA ALA A 234 1.29 -16.38 11.95
C ALA A 234 0.30 -15.52 12.76
N ASN A 235 -0.98 -15.91 12.78
CA ASN A 235 -1.99 -15.20 13.56
C ASN A 235 -1.74 -15.31 15.09
N LYS A 236 -1.20 -16.44 15.57
CA LYS A 236 -0.86 -16.65 16.98
C LYS A 236 0.37 -15.82 17.39
N GLN A 237 1.43 -15.85 16.56
CA GLN A 237 2.66 -15.10 16.80
C GLN A 237 2.36 -13.60 16.92
N ILE A 238 1.61 -13.05 15.98
CA ILE A 238 1.25 -11.63 16.00
C ILE A 238 0.41 -11.27 17.23
N LYS A 239 -0.48 -12.16 17.68
CA LYS A 239 -1.19 -11.94 18.95
C LYS A 239 -0.25 -11.89 20.15
N GLN A 240 0.77 -12.74 20.18
CA GLN A 240 1.77 -12.75 21.26
C GLN A 240 2.62 -11.47 21.24
N ASP A 241 3.06 -11.05 20.06
CA ASP A 241 3.86 -9.84 19.88
C ASP A 241 3.05 -8.59 20.24
N ALA A 242 1.76 -8.52 19.88
CA ALA A 242 0.87 -7.44 20.27
C ALA A 242 0.64 -7.41 21.81
N ASN A 243 0.48 -8.57 22.48
CA ASN A 243 0.40 -8.64 23.94
C ASN A 243 1.67 -8.13 24.63
N ASN A 244 2.83 -8.47 24.06
CA ASN A 244 4.11 -7.99 24.61
C ASN A 244 4.25 -6.46 24.47
N LEU A 245 3.71 -5.87 23.39
CA LEU A 245 3.65 -4.41 23.18
C LEU A 245 2.64 -3.72 24.13
N SER A 246 1.50 -4.36 24.42
CA SER A 246 0.48 -3.79 25.33
C SER A 246 0.90 -3.83 26.80
N ASN A 247 1.85 -4.71 27.18
CA ASN A 247 2.43 -4.77 28.51
C ASN A 247 3.43 -3.61 28.81
N VAL A 248 3.79 -2.81 27.82
CA VAL A 248 4.37 -1.48 28.03
C VAL A 248 3.22 -0.61 28.53
N LYS A 249 3.16 -0.41 29.87
CA LYS A 249 2.07 0.27 30.61
C LYS A 249 1.57 1.51 29.88
N TYR A 250 0.40 1.38 29.26
CA TYR A 250 -0.39 2.49 28.79
C TYR A 250 -1.29 2.94 29.94
N ASP A 251 -1.06 4.11 30.47
CA ASP A 251 -1.95 4.70 31.46
C ASP A 251 -3.16 5.31 30.76
N SER A 252 -4.25 4.52 30.69
CA SER A 252 -5.45 4.83 29.91
C SER A 252 -6.38 5.87 30.57
N ASN A 253 -5.97 6.49 31.67
CA ASN A 253 -6.84 7.39 32.43
C ASN A 253 -6.78 8.87 32.00
N ASN A 254 -5.97 9.22 31.03
CA ASN A 254 -5.93 10.57 30.49
C ASN A 254 -6.46 10.63 29.05
N ASN A 255 -7.58 11.27 28.86
CA ASN A 255 -8.18 11.66 27.56
C ASN A 255 -7.32 12.69 26.78
N GLN A 256 -6.00 12.64 26.93
CA GLN A 256 -5.06 13.49 26.19
C GLN A 256 -4.50 12.75 25.00
N ASP A 257 -4.34 13.46 23.90
CA ASP A 257 -3.55 13.01 22.75
C ASP A 257 -2.21 12.46 23.22
N MET A 258 -1.70 11.41 22.56
CA MET A 258 -0.42 10.80 22.92
C MET A 258 0.62 11.90 23.15
N THR A 259 1.28 11.87 24.31
CA THR A 259 2.37 12.81 24.55
C THR A 259 3.51 12.55 23.55
N PRO A 260 4.29 13.55 23.15
CA PRO A 260 5.42 13.37 22.24
C PRO A 260 6.40 12.26 22.68
N SER A 261 6.52 12.01 23.98
CA SER A 261 7.34 10.92 24.52
C SER A 261 6.72 9.53 24.31
N GLN A 262 5.40 9.40 24.34
CA GLN A 262 4.68 8.14 24.09
C GLN A 262 4.67 7.80 22.60
N GLU A 263 4.50 8.80 21.75
CA GLU A 263 4.63 8.67 20.30
C GLU A 263 6.04 8.25 19.89
N SER A 264 7.05 8.84 20.53
CA SER A 264 8.46 8.49 20.37
C SER A 264 8.76 7.06 20.84
N ALA A 265 8.24 6.63 21.99
CA ALA A 265 8.43 5.27 22.52
C ALA A 265 7.74 4.21 21.64
N MET A 266 6.56 4.52 21.08
CA MET A 266 5.86 3.65 20.16
C MET A 266 6.60 3.57 18.82
N GLN A 267 7.09 4.69 18.30
CA GLN A 267 7.95 4.72 17.11
C GLN A 267 9.23 3.93 17.35
N GLU A 268 9.85 4.07 18.51
CA GLU A 268 11.05 3.33 18.89
C GLU A 268 10.80 1.82 19.00
N ALA A 269 9.68 1.37 19.54
CA ALA A 269 9.30 -0.04 19.61
C ALA A 269 9.05 -0.64 18.22
N ILE A 270 8.39 0.09 17.32
CA ILE A 270 8.21 -0.27 15.91
C ILE A 270 9.57 -0.37 15.22
N MET A 271 10.42 0.62 15.41
CA MET A 271 11.75 0.70 14.82
C MET A 271 12.66 -0.42 15.34
N ASN A 272 12.56 -0.77 16.64
CA ASN A 272 13.32 -1.88 17.22
C ASN A 272 12.88 -3.24 16.66
N THR A 273 11.59 -3.41 16.38
CA THR A 273 11.07 -4.62 15.73
C THR A 273 11.58 -4.70 14.28
N MET A 274 11.53 -3.60 13.53
CA MET A 274 12.09 -3.51 12.17
C MET A 274 13.61 -3.73 12.14
N ASN A 275 14.34 -3.28 13.16
CA ASN A 275 15.78 -3.48 13.26
C ASN A 275 16.18 -4.94 13.55
N LYS A 276 15.36 -5.69 14.35
CA LYS A 276 15.63 -7.10 14.67
C LYS A 276 15.57 -8.02 13.46
N ASP A 277 14.75 -7.70 12.47
CA ASP A 277 14.50 -8.54 11.30
C ASP A 277 15.49 -8.30 10.14
N GLY A 278 16.57 -7.56 10.37
CA GLY A 278 17.56 -7.23 9.32
C GLY A 278 17.06 -6.23 8.27
N MET A 279 15.85 -5.67 8.43
CA MET A 279 15.22 -4.74 7.48
C MET A 279 16.07 -3.47 7.29
N LEU A 280 16.74 -2.98 8.34
CA LEU A 280 17.65 -1.83 8.25
C LEU A 280 18.79 -2.07 7.25
N GLU A 281 19.45 -3.24 7.37
CA GLU A 281 20.56 -3.60 6.47
C GLU A 281 20.11 -3.76 5.02
N GLN A 282 18.94 -4.32 4.82
CA GLN A 282 18.37 -4.52 3.50
C GLN A 282 17.97 -3.19 2.85
N MET A 283 17.32 -2.31 3.60
CA MET A 283 16.95 -0.99 3.10
C MET A 283 18.20 -0.15 2.79
N ARG A 284 19.22 -0.25 3.65
CA ARG A 284 20.55 0.32 3.41
C ARG A 284 21.17 -0.25 2.13
N ALA A 285 21.16 -1.56 1.96
CA ALA A 285 21.70 -2.22 0.77
C ALA A 285 20.96 -1.78 -0.50
N LYS A 286 19.62 -1.69 -0.46
CA LYS A 286 18.79 -1.20 -1.58
C LYS A 286 19.09 0.26 -1.89
N MET A 287 19.16 1.13 -0.89
CA MET A 287 19.53 2.53 -1.07
C MET A 287 20.95 2.71 -1.62
N LEU A 288 21.85 1.79 -1.35
CA LEU A 288 23.23 1.82 -1.85
C LEU A 288 23.44 1.07 -3.17
N GLN A 289 22.42 0.39 -3.69
CA GLN A 289 22.54 -0.41 -4.92
C GLN A 289 22.99 0.42 -6.13
N GLY A 290 22.48 1.63 -6.27
CA GLY A 290 22.90 2.60 -7.30
C GLY A 290 24.02 3.56 -6.88
N ALA A 291 24.48 3.47 -5.63
CA ALA A 291 25.35 4.48 -4.99
C ALA A 291 26.84 4.38 -5.36
N LYS A 292 27.17 3.70 -6.47
CA LYS A 292 28.57 3.66 -6.96
C LYS A 292 28.96 5.05 -7.48
N PRO A 293 29.97 5.73 -6.91
CA PRO A 293 30.32 7.10 -7.31
C PRO A 293 30.52 7.27 -8.82
N ARG A 294 31.21 6.33 -9.45
CA ARG A 294 31.47 6.35 -10.91
C ARG A 294 30.17 6.25 -11.73
N LEU A 295 29.16 5.51 -11.24
CA LEU A 295 27.88 5.37 -11.91
C LEU A 295 27.06 6.66 -11.80
N LEU A 296 27.05 7.27 -10.62
CA LEU A 296 26.40 8.57 -10.39
C LEU A 296 27.05 9.70 -11.19
N ASP A 297 28.39 9.70 -11.30
CA ASP A 297 29.11 10.66 -12.13
C ASP A 297 28.78 10.48 -13.60
N ALA A 298 28.72 9.24 -14.08
CA ALA A 298 28.35 8.93 -15.46
C ALA A 298 26.90 9.34 -15.78
N LEU A 299 25.96 9.11 -14.86
CA LEU A 299 24.58 9.57 -14.99
C LEU A 299 24.49 11.10 -15.02
N LYS A 300 25.21 11.76 -14.09
CA LYS A 300 25.28 13.22 -14.04
C LYS A 300 25.82 13.80 -15.35
N SER A 301 26.95 13.26 -15.87
CA SER A 301 27.49 13.67 -17.15
C SER A 301 26.49 13.51 -18.28
N CYS A 302 25.79 12.38 -18.33
CA CYS A 302 24.75 12.13 -19.34
C CYS A 302 23.65 13.21 -19.30
N TYR A 303 23.19 13.61 -18.11
CA TYR A 303 22.19 14.68 -17.96
C TYR A 303 22.76 16.06 -18.31
N VAL A 304 24.02 16.33 -17.98
CA VAL A 304 24.70 17.58 -18.37
C VAL A 304 24.76 17.69 -19.90
N ASP A 305 25.04 16.60 -20.61
CA ASP A 305 25.15 16.56 -22.06
C ASP A 305 23.81 16.52 -22.78
N ALA A 306 22.73 16.18 -22.07
CA ALA A 306 21.39 16.12 -22.63
C ALA A 306 20.86 17.52 -23.01
N SER A 307 20.60 17.74 -24.30
CA SER A 307 20.13 19.01 -24.86
C SER A 307 18.60 19.08 -25.00
N ASN A 308 17.90 17.95 -24.91
CA ASN A 308 16.45 17.87 -25.07
C ASN A 308 15.88 16.65 -24.35
N LEU A 309 14.55 16.55 -24.25
CA LEU A 309 13.83 15.50 -23.57
C LEU A 309 14.21 14.09 -24.04
N LYS A 310 14.37 13.90 -25.36
CA LYS A 310 14.74 12.61 -25.94
C LYS A 310 16.13 12.16 -25.48
N SER A 311 17.11 13.07 -25.42
CA SER A 311 18.46 12.77 -24.94
C SER A 311 18.49 12.51 -23.45
N ALA A 312 17.70 13.23 -22.66
CA ALA A 312 17.57 12.99 -21.21
C ALA A 312 16.96 11.60 -20.94
N ASN A 313 15.89 11.22 -21.64
CA ASN A 313 15.25 9.92 -21.47
C ASN A 313 16.14 8.76 -21.99
N ARG A 314 17.05 8.98 -22.92
CA ARG A 314 18.09 7.99 -23.25
C ARG A 314 19.07 7.75 -22.10
N CYS A 315 19.34 8.75 -21.28
CA CYS A 315 20.12 8.54 -20.05
C CYS A 315 19.36 7.63 -19.08
N VAL A 316 18.05 7.80 -18.94
CA VAL A 316 17.20 6.90 -18.14
C VAL A 316 17.31 5.46 -18.68
N ASP A 317 17.12 5.24 -19.99
CA ASP A 317 17.25 3.91 -20.62
C ASP A 317 18.62 3.28 -20.35
N LYS A 318 19.68 4.07 -20.49
CA LYS A 318 21.07 3.60 -20.33
C LYS A 318 21.39 3.16 -18.90
N PHE A 319 20.83 3.85 -17.90
CA PHE A 319 21.23 3.67 -16.52
C PHE A 319 20.18 2.97 -15.64
N SER A 320 18.89 2.88 -16.05
CA SER A 320 17.79 2.34 -15.23
C SER A 320 18.09 0.94 -14.69
N LEU A 321 18.57 0.01 -15.51
CA LEU A 321 18.94 -1.35 -15.07
C LEU A 321 20.03 -1.36 -14.00
N GLN A 322 20.96 -0.40 -14.04
CA GLN A 322 22.07 -0.31 -13.10
C GLN A 322 21.63 0.29 -11.75
N PHE A 323 20.52 1.02 -11.75
CA PHE A 323 19.84 1.57 -10.57
C PHE A 323 18.63 0.73 -10.10
N GLY A 324 18.52 -0.52 -10.55
CA GLY A 324 17.46 -1.45 -10.12
C GLY A 324 16.18 -1.39 -10.98
N GLY A 325 16.21 -0.71 -12.12
CA GLY A 325 15.09 -0.67 -13.08
C GLY A 325 13.97 0.32 -12.75
N GLU A 326 14.14 1.17 -11.74
CA GLU A 326 13.07 2.07 -11.23
C GLU A 326 13.28 3.56 -11.55
N MET A 327 14.06 3.90 -12.60
CA MET A 327 14.21 5.30 -12.99
C MET A 327 13.02 5.76 -13.83
N GLU A 328 12.41 6.88 -13.44
CA GLU A 328 11.29 7.49 -14.18
C GLU A 328 11.78 8.32 -15.37
N TYR A 329 11.02 8.31 -16.46
CA TYR A 329 11.23 9.19 -17.60
C TYR A 329 10.82 10.62 -17.27
N PHE A 330 11.52 11.58 -17.83
CA PHE A 330 11.14 12.98 -17.75
C PHE A 330 9.97 13.27 -18.70
N ASP A 331 9.03 14.09 -18.25
CA ASP A 331 7.92 14.61 -19.06
C ASP A 331 8.30 15.89 -19.83
N SER A 332 9.31 16.61 -19.33
CA SER A 332 9.89 17.83 -19.92
C SER A 332 11.37 17.89 -19.62
N TRP A 333 12.12 18.66 -20.43
CA TRP A 333 13.55 18.85 -20.23
C TRP A 333 13.92 20.31 -20.54
N ASP A 334 13.66 21.19 -19.60
CA ASP A 334 14.10 22.57 -19.60
C ASP A 334 15.30 22.78 -18.65
N SER A 335 15.81 24.00 -18.57
CA SER A 335 16.95 24.33 -17.70
C SER A 335 16.68 24.08 -16.22
N GLY A 336 15.43 24.25 -15.77
CA GLY A 336 15.01 24.01 -14.39
C GLY A 336 14.97 22.52 -14.05
N VAL A 337 14.34 21.72 -14.90
CA VAL A 337 14.27 20.24 -14.74
C VAL A 337 15.68 19.65 -14.80
N LYS A 338 16.51 20.08 -15.74
CA LYS A 338 17.91 19.67 -15.86
C LYS A 338 18.71 19.98 -14.59
N ALA A 339 18.62 21.21 -14.10
CA ALA A 339 19.31 21.64 -12.88
C ALA A 339 18.87 20.83 -11.65
N GLN A 340 17.57 20.56 -11.55
CA GLN A 340 16.99 19.75 -10.47
C GLN A 340 17.49 18.30 -10.53
N ALA A 341 17.50 17.66 -11.69
CA ALA A 341 17.98 16.29 -11.85
C ALA A 341 19.46 16.15 -11.47
N ILE A 342 20.29 17.13 -11.86
CA ILE A 342 21.71 17.17 -11.50
C ILE A 342 21.89 17.38 -9.98
N LYS A 343 21.12 18.29 -9.39
CA LYS A 343 21.12 18.54 -7.94
C LYS A 343 20.74 17.29 -7.15
N GLU A 344 19.72 16.56 -7.57
CA GLU A 344 19.29 15.32 -6.90
C GLU A 344 20.41 14.26 -6.88
N ILE A 345 21.18 14.13 -7.96
CA ILE A 345 22.35 13.25 -7.97
C ILE A 345 23.40 13.73 -6.97
N ASP A 346 23.70 15.03 -6.91
CA ASP A 346 24.68 15.57 -5.98
C ASP A 346 24.23 15.42 -4.52
N ASP A 347 22.95 15.65 -4.23
CA ASP A 347 22.39 15.50 -2.88
C ASP A 347 22.40 14.02 -2.47
N TYR A 348 22.08 13.10 -3.39
CA TYR A 348 22.19 11.67 -3.13
C TYR A 348 23.64 11.25 -2.86
N LYS A 349 24.61 11.78 -3.59
CA LYS A 349 26.04 11.52 -3.32
C LYS A 349 26.45 11.97 -1.92
N LYS A 350 25.94 13.12 -1.45
CA LYS A 350 26.19 13.61 -0.09
C LYS A 350 25.51 12.73 0.98
N ALA A 351 24.37 12.13 0.66
CA ALA A 351 23.65 11.25 1.57
C ALA A 351 24.33 9.88 1.76
N ILE A 352 25.16 9.41 0.82
CA ILE A 352 25.79 8.08 0.87
C ILE A 352 26.55 7.81 2.19
N PRO A 353 27.38 8.70 2.74
CA PRO A 353 28.05 8.45 4.02
C PRO A 353 27.07 8.26 5.17
N CYS A 354 26.02 9.09 5.24
CA CYS A 354 24.94 8.98 6.22
C CYS A 354 24.22 7.64 6.09
N ILE A 355 23.82 7.25 4.88
CA ILE A 355 23.15 5.97 4.60
C ILE A 355 24.02 4.80 5.07
N LYS A 356 25.32 4.83 4.79
CA LYS A 356 26.27 3.78 5.20
C LYS A 356 26.41 3.66 6.72
N SER A 357 26.36 4.77 7.44
CA SER A 357 26.57 4.82 8.89
C SER A 357 25.28 4.74 9.71
N ALA A 358 24.10 4.80 9.08
CA ALA A 358 22.83 4.78 9.76
C ALA A 358 22.67 3.52 10.63
N LYS A 359 22.42 3.70 11.93
CA LYS A 359 22.27 2.60 12.91
C LYS A 359 20.82 2.30 13.25
N SER A 360 19.89 3.07 12.71
CA SER A 360 18.45 2.86 12.87
C SER A 360 17.69 3.26 11.59
N MET A 361 16.47 2.76 11.43
CA MET A 361 15.60 3.10 10.32
C MET A 361 15.31 4.60 10.26
N GLN A 362 15.11 5.23 11.42
CA GLN A 362 14.85 6.67 11.51
C GLN A 362 16.04 7.49 10.97
N VAL A 363 17.26 7.16 11.40
CA VAL A 363 18.48 7.82 10.90
C VAL A 363 18.62 7.59 9.39
N LEU A 364 18.36 6.35 8.93
CA LEU A 364 18.43 6.00 7.52
C LEU A 364 17.47 6.82 6.66
N MET A 365 16.23 6.99 7.10
CA MET A 365 15.23 7.82 6.40
C MET A 365 15.59 9.30 6.43
N GLY A 366 16.10 9.80 7.56
CA GLY A 366 16.55 11.20 7.68
C GLY A 366 17.78 11.55 6.83
N CYS A 367 18.53 10.55 6.33
CA CYS A 367 19.63 10.82 5.41
C CYS A 367 19.20 11.36 4.03
N MET A 368 17.93 11.22 3.70
CA MET A 368 17.36 11.59 2.40
C MET A 368 16.56 12.91 2.45
N GLU A 369 16.41 13.50 3.63
CA GLU A 369 15.80 14.84 3.84
C GLU A 369 16.85 15.94 3.71
#